data_08bc539afe2b98bcbb498e7e91c35939
#
_entry.id   08bc539afe2b98bcbb498e7e91c35939
#
_cell.length_a   1.000
_cell.length_b   1.000
_cell.length_c   1.000
_cell.angle_alpha   90.00
_cell.angle_beta   90.00
_cell.angle_gamma   90.00
#
_symmetry.space_group_name_H-M   'P 1'
#
loop_
_entity.id
_entity.type
_entity.pdbx_description
1 polymer ?
#
loop_
_entity_poly.entity_id
_entity_poly.type
_entity_poly.pdbx_seq_one_letter_code
_entity_poly.pdbx_strand_id
1 'polypeptide(L)' 'MQIVIAPVNEILKIVRIAADDKTKKHLESLGITINGEITVLSASGGTVVCKIKDGRIALDSNLSTKIFVA' A
#
# COMPACT_ATOMS: atom_id res chain seq x y z
N MET A 1 -7.29 7.87 2.87
CA MET A 1 -7.46 6.86 3.94
C MET A 1 -6.26 5.93 4.01
N GLN A 2 -5.98 5.37 5.14
CA GLN A 2 -4.94 4.35 5.26
C GLN A 2 -5.34 3.10 4.46
N ILE A 3 -4.36 2.47 3.81
CA ILE A 3 -4.66 1.28 3.00
C ILE A 3 -5.22 0.13 3.83
N VAL A 4 -4.89 0.07 5.13
CA VAL A 4 -5.37 -1.00 6.03
C VAL A 4 -6.90 -1.01 6.18
N ILE A 5 -7.57 0.13 5.96
CA ILE A 5 -9.02 0.25 6.04
C ILE A 5 -9.68 0.48 4.67
N ALA A 6 -8.91 0.40 3.61
CA ALA A 6 -9.42 0.64 2.26
C ALA A 6 -10.31 -0.52 1.79
N PRO A 7 -11.30 -0.26 0.91
CA PRO A 7 -12.13 -1.31 0.36
C PRO A 7 -11.31 -2.27 -0.50
N VAL A 8 -11.70 -3.55 -0.48
CA VAL A 8 -11.04 -4.58 -1.29
C VAL A 8 -11.54 -4.54 -2.73
N ASN A 9 -10.70 -4.99 -3.65
CA ASN A 9 -11.05 -5.16 -5.08
C ASN A 9 -11.39 -3.86 -5.81
N GLU A 10 -10.99 -2.71 -5.27
CA GLU A 10 -11.12 -1.43 -5.96
C GLU A 10 -9.75 -0.90 -6.35
N ILE A 11 -9.65 -0.30 -7.52
CA ILE A 11 -8.42 0.35 -7.96
C ILE A 11 -8.32 1.70 -7.26
N LEU A 12 -7.29 1.86 -6.46
CA LEU A 12 -7.04 3.08 -5.69
C LEU A 12 -5.71 3.69 -6.10
N LYS A 13 -5.54 4.96 -5.79
CA LYS A 13 -4.28 5.68 -6.05
C LYS A 13 -3.56 5.93 -4.73
N ILE A 14 -2.25 5.72 -4.72
CA ILE A 14 -1.42 6.03 -3.58
C ILE A 14 -1.20 7.54 -3.54
N VAL A 15 -1.66 8.19 -2.47
CA VAL A 15 -1.62 9.66 -2.37
C VAL A 15 -0.58 10.14 -1.36
N ARG A 16 -0.19 9.30 -0.40
CA ARG A 16 0.76 9.68 0.63
C ARG A 16 1.41 8.45 1.25
N ILE A 17 2.69 8.57 1.59
CA ILE A 17 3.43 7.57 2.35
C ILE A 17 4.02 8.28 3.57
N ALA A 18 3.49 7.98 4.76
CA ALA A 18 3.91 8.62 6.01
C ALA A 18 5.04 7.82 6.67
N ALA A 19 6.19 7.80 6.05
CA ALA A 19 7.35 7.02 6.49
C ALA A 19 8.64 7.83 6.33
N ASP A 20 9.72 7.37 6.94
CA ASP A 20 11.03 7.97 6.75
C ASP A 20 11.57 7.69 5.34
N ASP A 21 12.64 8.38 4.96
CA ASP A 21 13.19 8.27 3.60
C ASP A 21 13.66 6.86 3.27
N LYS A 22 14.23 6.16 4.23
CA LYS A 22 14.70 4.79 4.03
C LYS A 22 13.53 3.86 3.73
N THR A 23 12.45 3.95 4.50
CA THR A 23 11.25 3.15 4.30
C THR A 23 10.57 3.52 2.99
N LYS A 24 10.48 4.81 2.65
CA LYS A 24 9.92 5.25 1.37
C LYS A 24 10.68 4.67 0.19
N LYS A 25 12.00 4.69 0.23
CA LYS A 25 12.84 4.11 -0.83
C LYS A 25 12.63 2.61 -0.95
N HIS A 26 12.52 1.93 0.19
CA HIS A 26 12.23 0.50 0.20
C HIS A 26 10.88 0.21 -0.47
N LEU A 27 9.84 0.96 -0.13
CA LEU A 27 8.52 0.81 -0.74
C LEU A 27 8.55 1.10 -2.24
N GLU A 28 9.28 2.14 -2.66
CA GLU A 28 9.47 2.44 -4.08
C GLU A 28 10.11 1.26 -4.83
N SER A 29 11.10 0.63 -4.22
CA SER A 29 11.77 -0.53 -4.82
C SER A 29 10.82 -1.71 -5.00
N LEU A 30 9.76 -1.77 -4.20
CA LEU A 30 8.72 -2.80 -4.30
C LEU A 30 7.60 -2.41 -5.28
N GLY A 31 7.64 -1.21 -5.84
CA GLY A 31 6.63 -0.74 -6.78
C GLY A 31 5.54 0.13 -6.17
N ILE A 32 5.69 0.54 -4.91
CA ILE A 32 4.72 1.41 -4.23
C ILE A 32 5.21 2.86 -4.34
N THR A 33 4.56 3.63 -5.20
CA THR A 33 4.94 4.99 -5.51
C THR A 33 3.75 5.93 -5.44
N ILE A 34 4.01 7.21 -5.14
CA ILE A 34 2.97 8.24 -5.15
C ILE A 34 2.35 8.31 -6.56
N ASN A 35 1.04 8.43 -6.60
CA ASN A 35 0.21 8.41 -7.81
C ASN A 35 0.15 7.04 -8.51
N GLY A 36 0.80 6.02 -7.98
CA GLY A 36 0.68 4.67 -8.51
C GLY A 36 -0.67 4.04 -8.13
N GLU A 37 -1.14 3.12 -8.98
CA GLU A 37 -2.36 2.37 -8.71
C GLU A 37 -2.08 1.18 -7.81
N ILE A 38 -3.02 0.89 -6.91
CA ILE A 38 -2.94 -0.25 -6.02
C ILE A 38 -4.34 -0.79 -5.76
N THR A 39 -4.46 -2.10 -5.67
CA THR A 39 -5.73 -2.77 -5.36
C THR A 39 -5.53 -3.65 -4.14
N VAL A 40 -6.35 -3.47 -3.12
CA VAL A 40 -6.32 -4.34 -1.94
C VAL A 40 -7.06 -5.62 -2.29
N LEU A 41 -6.40 -6.76 -2.14
CA LEU A 41 -6.98 -8.07 -2.39
C LEU A 41 -7.54 -8.69 -1.12
N SER A 42 -6.86 -8.50 0.00
CA SER A 42 -7.33 -8.96 1.29
C SER A 42 -6.66 -8.17 2.41
N ALA A 43 -7.32 -8.13 3.57
CA ALA A 43 -6.76 -7.49 4.76
C ALA A 43 -7.18 -8.31 5.98
N SER A 44 -6.22 -8.67 6.81
CA SER A 44 -6.47 -9.47 8.00
C SER A 44 -5.38 -9.20 9.04
N GLY A 45 -5.79 -8.82 10.26
CA GLY A 45 -4.86 -8.57 11.36
C GLY A 45 -3.83 -7.47 11.07
N GLY A 46 -4.20 -6.47 10.27
CA GLY A 46 -3.30 -5.40 9.87
C GLY A 46 -2.40 -5.73 8.69
N THR A 47 -2.34 -6.99 8.27
CA THR A 47 -1.60 -7.39 7.07
C THR A 47 -2.50 -7.22 5.86
N VAL A 48 -2.01 -6.51 4.85
CA VAL A 48 -2.75 -6.20 3.63
C VAL A 48 -2.03 -6.82 2.45
N VAL A 49 -2.74 -7.65 1.68
CA VAL A 49 -2.23 -8.18 0.42
C VAL A 49 -2.76 -7.31 -0.70
N CYS A 50 -1.87 -6.75 -1.49
CA CYS A 50 -2.20 -5.81 -2.54
C CYS A 50 -1.72 -6.28 -3.90
N LYS A 51 -2.42 -5.86 -4.93
CA LYS A 51 -1.96 -5.99 -6.30
C LYS A 51 -1.43 -4.64 -6.76
N ILE A 52 -0.23 -4.65 -7.32
CA ILE A 52 0.40 -3.49 -7.95
C ILE A 52 0.68 -3.84 -9.42
N LYS A 53 1.22 -2.88 -10.17
CA LYS A 53 1.46 -3.06 -11.61
C LYS A 53 2.27 -4.34 -11.93
N ASP A 54 3.30 -4.61 -11.15
CA ASP A 54 4.25 -5.69 -11.45
C ASP A 54 4.03 -6.94 -10.61
N GLY A 55 2.90 -7.06 -9.92
CA GLY A 55 2.61 -8.26 -9.15
C GLY A 55 1.86 -8.00 -7.86
N ARG A 56 2.10 -8.84 -6.88
CA ARG A 56 1.45 -8.77 -5.57
C ARG A 56 2.46 -8.54 -4.48
N ILE A 57 2.04 -7.85 -3.43
CA ILE A 57 2.87 -7.58 -2.26
C ILE A 57 2.02 -7.70 -1.00
N ALA A 58 2.60 -8.24 0.05
CA ALA A 58 2.00 -8.26 1.37
C ALA A 58 2.66 -7.18 2.24
N LEU A 59 1.83 -6.33 2.83
CA LEU A 59 2.28 -5.26 3.72
C LEU A 59 1.86 -5.61 5.13
N ASP A 60 2.81 -5.60 6.06
CA ASP A 60 2.50 -5.84 7.47
C ASP A 60 1.79 -4.62 8.09
N SER A 61 1.36 -4.75 9.34
CA SER A 61 0.64 -3.67 10.02
C SER A 61 1.46 -2.40 10.17
N ASN A 62 2.79 -2.52 10.27
CA ASN A 62 3.66 -1.36 10.38
C ASN A 62 3.67 -0.55 9.09
N LEU A 63 3.68 -1.20 7.94
CA LEU A 63 3.69 -0.53 6.64
C LEU A 63 2.28 -0.13 6.19
N SER A 64 1.28 -0.99 6.40
CA SER A 64 -0.08 -0.73 5.94
C SER A 64 -0.75 0.47 6.61
N THR A 65 -0.31 0.86 7.80
CA THR A 65 -0.81 2.06 8.48
C THR A 65 -0.16 3.36 7.98
N LYS A 66 0.91 3.25 7.21
CA LYS A 66 1.69 4.40 6.71
C LYS A 66 1.39 4.77 5.26
N ILE A 67 0.64 3.93 4.55
CA ILE A 67 0.30 4.15 3.14
C ILE A 67 -1.13 4.65 3.06
N PHE A 68 -1.32 5.81 2.42
CA PHE A 68 -2.62 6.46 2.26
C PHE A 68 -3.04 6.40 0.80
N VAL A 69 -4.30 6.05 0.58
CA VAL A 69 -4.89 5.87 -0.74
C VAL A 69 -6.20 6.67 -0.88
N ALA A 70 -6.58 6.88 -2.13
CA ALA A 70 -7.84 7.53 -2.46
C ALA A 70 -8.47 6.95 -3.72
#